data_75e71069ed29cb72cac09f39bcadd1b9
#
_entry.id   75e71069ed29cb72cac09f39bcadd1b9
#
_cell.length_a   1.000
_cell.length_b   1.000
_cell.length_c   1.000
_cell.angle_alpha   90.00
_cell.angle_beta   90.00
_cell.angle_gamma   90.00
#
_symmetry.space_group_name_H-M   'P 1'
#
loop_
_entity.id
_entity.type
_entity.pdbx_description
1 polymer ?
#
loop_
_entity_poly.entity_id
_entity_poly.type
_entity_poly.pdbx_seq_one_letter_code
_entity_poly.pdbx_strand_id
1 'polypeptide(L)'
;MSETASPTPHQQFDLIIIGAGPVGETLAGIVAAEGVSTAIVEHDLVGGDCAYYACKPSKALLRPIEVAANTQHLQGIDSAQVVPEALLARCDALVSHYDDSGQKQTLEASGITVIRGHGRLNGERSVEVHGTDGTTQTLQAHRAVVITTGTTPNIPPVFESVPVWESQDATAVQDVPERLIIIGGGPVACEAATWMNALGSQVTMLIRGGTLLSGFEPMASELLADQLEAAGVEIRFHTETTQAYRPDGMDQGLGKRKGEPISIRTNQGENLEADELLLATGRRPALEAINLDSVGLSTDDVLQQHTPEWLHALGDASGKHKLTHMGKYQARMLAKQLLGQHVPAPALEPPTTQVVFTDPQVAFVGLTEEAAIEAGYDVTTAEADFADVVGATLLRDDVVGKAKLVVDQATERLLGATLVGPETGEMLHAATIAITAQVPVSTLQHAIPVFPTASEIWLGLLEKLAK
;
A
#
# COMPACT_ATOMS: atom_id res chain seq x y z
N MET A 1 8.95 38.71 -40.83
CA MET A 1 8.86 39.22 -39.45
C MET A 1 8.50 38.02 -38.59
N SER A 2 9.46 37.48 -37.85
CA SER A 2 9.19 36.39 -36.93
C SER A 2 8.54 36.99 -35.66
N GLU A 3 7.32 36.62 -35.40
CA GLU A 3 6.70 36.89 -34.10
C GLU A 3 7.54 36.18 -33.03
N THR A 4 8.24 36.95 -32.24
CA THR A 4 8.84 36.47 -30.99
C THR A 4 7.71 36.19 -30.04
N ALA A 5 7.44 34.90 -29.81
CA ALA A 5 6.50 34.45 -28.76
C ALA A 5 6.90 35.17 -27.45
N SER A 6 5.94 35.86 -26.85
CA SER A 6 6.12 36.47 -25.54
C SER A 6 6.47 35.37 -24.54
N PRO A 7 7.46 35.57 -23.64
CA PRO A 7 7.80 34.56 -22.66
C PRO A 7 6.56 34.26 -21.80
N THR A 8 6.23 33.01 -21.71
CA THR A 8 5.16 32.50 -20.84
C THR A 8 5.44 32.98 -19.41
N PRO A 9 4.48 33.58 -18.71
CA PRO A 9 4.74 34.09 -17.36
C PRO A 9 5.18 32.94 -16.44
N HIS A 10 6.39 33.04 -15.90
CA HIS A 10 6.88 32.13 -14.88
C HIS A 10 6.11 32.40 -13.58
N GLN A 11 5.31 31.44 -13.14
CA GLN A 11 4.73 31.50 -11.81
C GLN A 11 5.79 31.07 -10.77
N GLN A 12 5.89 31.81 -9.67
CA GLN A 12 6.89 31.59 -8.63
C GLN A 12 6.23 31.11 -7.34
N PHE A 13 6.83 30.11 -6.71
CA PHE A 13 6.37 29.53 -5.44
C PHE A 13 7.59 29.27 -4.54
N ASP A 14 7.40 29.20 -3.24
CA ASP A 14 8.46 28.72 -2.35
C ASP A 14 8.67 27.22 -2.58
N LEU A 15 7.60 26.45 -2.71
CA LEU A 15 7.60 25.00 -2.84
C LEU A 15 6.75 24.57 -4.04
N ILE A 16 7.27 23.64 -4.83
CA ILE A 16 6.52 22.94 -5.88
C ILE A 16 6.52 21.46 -5.57
N ILE A 17 5.33 20.85 -5.57
CA ILE A 17 5.14 19.41 -5.32
C ILE A 17 4.59 18.78 -6.59
N ILE A 18 5.23 17.71 -7.07
CA ILE A 18 4.80 16.96 -8.25
C ILE A 18 4.12 15.66 -7.76
N GLY A 19 2.80 15.60 -7.89
CA GLY A 19 1.91 14.54 -7.41
C GLY A 19 1.08 14.99 -6.20
N ALA A 20 -0.26 14.96 -6.34
CA ALA A 20 -1.21 15.30 -5.29
C ALA A 20 -1.81 14.07 -4.60
N GLY A 21 -1.02 13.02 -4.44
CA GLY A 21 -1.38 11.89 -3.57
C GLY A 21 -1.28 12.26 -2.08
N PRO A 22 -1.60 11.32 -1.15
CA PRO A 22 -1.68 11.62 0.30
C PRO A 22 -0.39 12.20 0.88
N VAL A 23 0.76 11.92 0.28
CA VAL A 23 2.08 12.42 0.72
C VAL A 23 2.24 13.88 0.33
N GLY A 24 1.97 14.21 -0.95
CA GLY A 24 2.01 15.58 -1.47
C GLY A 24 1.01 16.49 -0.75
N GLU A 25 -0.24 16.04 -0.59
CA GLU A 25 -1.28 16.77 0.15
C GLU A 25 -0.88 17.04 1.61
N THR A 26 -0.31 16.03 2.28
CA THR A 26 0.14 16.19 3.68
C THR A 26 1.24 17.23 3.81
N LEU A 27 2.24 17.18 2.90
CA LEU A 27 3.31 18.16 2.89
C LEU A 27 2.78 19.56 2.59
N ALA A 28 1.99 19.70 1.51
CA ALA A 28 1.41 20.96 1.08
C ALA A 28 0.59 21.62 2.20
N GLY A 29 -0.30 20.85 2.84
CA GLY A 29 -1.14 21.35 3.93
C GLY A 29 -0.36 21.87 5.13
N ILE A 30 0.70 21.16 5.54
CA ILE A 30 1.52 21.58 6.70
C ILE A 30 2.28 22.86 6.38
N VAL A 31 2.95 22.96 5.24
CA VAL A 31 3.79 24.12 4.93
C VAL A 31 2.94 25.36 4.54
N ALA A 32 1.81 25.16 3.87
CA ALA A 32 0.91 26.25 3.53
C ALA A 32 0.27 26.88 4.78
N ALA A 33 -0.04 26.10 5.81
CA ALA A 33 -0.53 26.61 7.10
C ALA A 33 0.47 27.55 7.80
N GLU A 34 1.77 27.42 7.49
CA GLU A 34 2.86 28.27 7.98
C GLU A 34 3.23 29.39 6.98
N GLY A 35 2.39 29.64 5.98
CA GLY A 35 2.54 30.73 5.02
C GLY A 35 3.54 30.48 3.90
N VAL A 36 3.98 29.23 3.66
CA VAL A 36 4.84 28.87 2.54
C VAL A 36 4.00 28.84 1.25
N SER A 37 4.36 29.68 0.27
CA SER A 37 3.71 29.69 -1.04
C SER A 37 3.94 28.38 -1.76
N THR A 38 2.86 27.60 -1.98
CA THR A 38 2.94 26.21 -2.43
C THR A 38 2.09 25.97 -3.66
N ALA A 39 2.70 25.36 -4.69
CA ALA A 39 1.99 24.75 -5.82
C ALA A 39 2.06 23.22 -5.74
N ILE A 40 0.96 22.56 -6.08
CA ILE A 40 0.89 21.12 -6.26
C ILE A 40 0.41 20.79 -7.67
N VAL A 41 1.16 19.96 -8.37
CA VAL A 41 0.89 19.57 -9.76
C VAL A 41 0.37 18.14 -9.78
N GLU A 42 -0.80 17.93 -10.41
CA GLU A 42 -1.43 16.61 -10.51
C GLU A 42 -1.99 16.37 -11.91
N HIS A 43 -1.67 15.22 -12.48
CA HIS A 43 -2.12 14.87 -13.84
C HIS A 43 -3.43 14.09 -13.86
N ASP A 44 -3.73 13.39 -12.77
CA ASP A 44 -4.94 12.59 -12.59
C ASP A 44 -5.77 13.17 -11.42
N LEU A 45 -6.29 12.34 -10.53
CA LEU A 45 -7.16 12.75 -9.44
C LEU A 45 -6.37 13.28 -8.23
N VAL A 46 -6.74 14.45 -7.74
CA VAL A 46 -6.22 15.00 -6.48
C VAL A 46 -6.66 14.10 -5.33
N GLY A 47 -5.70 13.50 -4.62
CA GLY A 47 -5.89 12.42 -3.64
C GLY A 47 -5.14 11.15 -4.02
N GLY A 48 -4.80 10.99 -5.30
CA GLY A 48 -3.97 9.92 -5.85
C GLY A 48 -4.52 8.50 -5.64
N ASP A 49 -3.69 7.49 -5.90
CA ASP A 49 -4.05 6.08 -5.85
C ASP A 49 -4.71 5.67 -4.53
N CYS A 50 -4.21 6.16 -3.41
CA CYS A 50 -4.70 5.77 -2.09
C CYS A 50 -6.18 6.11 -1.89
N ALA A 51 -6.62 7.28 -2.37
CA ALA A 51 -7.99 7.74 -2.20
C ALA A 51 -8.97 7.07 -3.16
N TYR A 52 -8.52 6.76 -4.40
CA TYR A 52 -9.41 6.35 -5.48
C TYR A 52 -9.17 4.94 -5.98
N TYR A 53 -7.92 4.43 -5.95
CA TYR A 53 -7.55 3.20 -6.65
C TYR A 53 -6.87 2.14 -5.76
N ALA A 54 -6.56 2.45 -4.49
CA ALA A 54 -5.82 1.52 -3.63
C ALA A 54 -6.43 1.40 -2.22
N CYS A 55 -5.93 2.18 -1.25
CA CYS A 55 -6.21 1.95 0.17
C CYS A 55 -7.70 2.08 0.52
N LYS A 56 -8.34 3.16 0.07
CA LYS A 56 -9.73 3.43 0.43
C LYS A 56 -10.71 2.47 -0.24
N PRO A 57 -10.66 2.26 -1.58
CA PRO A 57 -11.57 1.33 -2.22
C PRO A 57 -11.36 -0.13 -1.79
N SER A 58 -10.11 -0.61 -1.65
CA SER A 58 -9.88 -1.99 -1.21
C SER A 58 -10.46 -2.26 0.19
N LYS A 59 -10.33 -1.32 1.14
CA LYS A 59 -10.90 -1.47 2.48
C LYS A 59 -12.42 -1.25 2.49
N ALA A 60 -12.94 -0.47 1.54
CA ALA A 60 -14.37 -0.37 1.31
C ALA A 60 -15.01 -1.70 0.87
N LEU A 61 -14.27 -2.48 0.05
CA LEU A 61 -14.66 -3.82 -0.36
C LEU A 61 -14.49 -4.83 0.77
N LEU A 62 -13.34 -4.86 1.43
CA LEU A 62 -12.97 -5.89 2.41
C LEU A 62 -13.79 -5.81 3.70
N ARG A 63 -14.08 -4.62 4.23
CA ARG A 63 -14.75 -4.51 5.54
C ARG A 63 -16.13 -5.16 5.62
N PRO A 64 -17.07 -5.00 4.65
CA PRO A 64 -18.34 -5.73 4.68
C PRO A 64 -18.18 -7.24 4.53
N ILE A 65 -17.17 -7.69 3.78
CA ILE A 65 -16.84 -9.11 3.61
C ILE A 65 -16.39 -9.70 4.95
N GLU A 66 -15.48 -9.04 5.65
CA GLU A 66 -15.02 -9.42 6.98
C GLU A 66 -16.17 -9.49 7.99
N VAL A 67 -17.06 -8.48 7.99
CA VAL A 67 -18.24 -8.48 8.88
C VAL A 67 -19.17 -9.65 8.57
N ALA A 68 -19.41 -9.96 7.30
CA ALA A 68 -20.21 -11.10 6.89
C ALA A 68 -19.56 -12.42 7.31
N ALA A 69 -18.26 -12.58 7.10
CA ALA A 69 -17.50 -13.75 7.53
C ALA A 69 -17.57 -13.93 9.05
N ASN A 70 -17.39 -12.88 9.85
CA ASN A 70 -17.50 -12.95 11.31
C ASN A 70 -18.84 -13.53 11.77
N THR A 71 -19.95 -13.22 11.07
CA THR A 71 -21.27 -13.77 11.45
C THR A 71 -21.41 -15.29 11.20
N GLN A 72 -20.55 -15.86 10.34
CA GLN A 72 -20.52 -17.30 10.08
C GLN A 72 -19.78 -18.08 11.17
N HIS A 73 -18.93 -17.38 11.93
CA HIS A 73 -18.07 -17.93 12.98
C HIS A 73 -18.56 -17.62 14.40
N LEU A 74 -19.81 -17.14 14.55
CA LEU A 74 -20.41 -16.86 15.85
C LEU A 74 -21.78 -17.56 15.97
N GLN A 75 -21.89 -18.46 16.95
CA GLN A 75 -23.17 -19.10 17.27
C GLN A 75 -24.15 -18.08 17.86
N GLY A 76 -25.42 -18.24 17.56
CA GLY A 76 -26.49 -17.42 18.10
C GLY A 76 -26.94 -16.26 17.24
N ILE A 77 -26.37 -16.10 16.06
CA ILE A 77 -26.80 -15.16 15.02
C ILE A 77 -26.93 -15.85 13.67
N ASP A 78 -27.78 -15.30 12.79
CA ASP A 78 -27.86 -15.77 11.41
C ASP A 78 -26.67 -15.25 10.59
N SER A 79 -26.17 -16.08 9.68
CA SER A 79 -25.06 -15.70 8.78
C SER A 79 -25.49 -14.60 7.81
N ALA A 80 -24.73 -13.53 7.77
CA ALA A 80 -24.90 -12.48 6.77
C ALA A 80 -24.33 -12.90 5.43
N GLN A 81 -24.91 -12.38 4.35
CA GLN A 81 -24.45 -12.59 2.99
C GLN A 81 -23.97 -11.26 2.38
N VAL A 82 -22.87 -11.31 1.64
CA VAL A 82 -22.43 -10.18 0.82
C VAL A 82 -23.41 -10.03 -0.36
N VAL A 83 -23.84 -8.79 -0.61
CA VAL A 83 -24.67 -8.44 -1.76
C VAL A 83 -23.77 -7.67 -2.73
N PRO A 84 -23.27 -8.31 -3.82
CA PRO A 84 -22.23 -7.73 -4.68
C PRO A 84 -22.57 -6.33 -5.21
N GLU A 85 -23.78 -6.13 -5.76
CA GLU A 85 -24.19 -4.83 -6.31
C GLU A 85 -24.19 -3.72 -5.25
N ALA A 86 -24.65 -4.03 -4.04
CA ALA A 86 -24.68 -3.06 -2.94
C ALA A 86 -23.26 -2.75 -2.43
N LEU A 87 -22.38 -3.74 -2.42
CA LEU A 87 -20.98 -3.60 -2.03
C LEU A 87 -20.22 -2.71 -3.02
N LEU A 88 -20.38 -2.95 -4.32
CA LEU A 88 -19.75 -2.14 -5.37
C LEU A 88 -20.28 -0.70 -5.35
N ALA A 89 -21.59 -0.50 -5.24
CA ALA A 89 -22.17 0.84 -5.10
C ALA A 89 -21.66 1.60 -3.87
N ARG A 90 -21.44 0.88 -2.75
CA ARG A 90 -20.83 1.47 -1.56
C ARG A 90 -19.37 1.87 -1.81
N CYS A 91 -18.62 1.07 -2.54
CA CYS A 91 -17.23 1.38 -2.90
C CYS A 91 -17.18 2.65 -3.74
N ASP A 92 -17.98 2.74 -4.81
CA ASP A 92 -18.07 3.91 -5.69
C ASP A 92 -18.43 5.19 -4.94
N ALA A 93 -19.40 5.11 -4.01
CA ALA A 93 -19.77 6.25 -3.17
C ALA A 93 -18.62 6.70 -2.26
N LEU A 94 -17.85 5.77 -1.70
CA LEU A 94 -16.71 6.07 -0.83
C LEU A 94 -15.54 6.71 -1.59
N VAL A 95 -15.34 6.38 -2.86
CA VAL A 95 -14.36 7.05 -3.72
C VAL A 95 -14.95 8.26 -4.47
N SER A 96 -16.11 8.78 -4.00
CA SER A 96 -16.79 9.95 -4.57
C SER A 96 -17.06 9.83 -6.07
N HIS A 97 -17.30 8.60 -6.57
CA HIS A 97 -17.49 8.30 -8.01
C HIS A 97 -16.36 8.86 -8.89
N TYR A 98 -15.12 8.83 -8.35
CA TYR A 98 -13.91 9.37 -8.99
C TYR A 98 -13.96 10.89 -9.28
N ASP A 99 -14.77 11.64 -8.52
CA ASP A 99 -14.80 13.11 -8.55
C ASP A 99 -13.88 13.67 -7.45
N ASP A 100 -12.81 14.34 -7.85
CA ASP A 100 -11.82 14.96 -6.98
C ASP A 100 -12.09 16.45 -6.67
N SER A 101 -13.21 16.99 -7.14
CA SER A 101 -13.55 18.42 -7.01
C SER A 101 -13.55 18.90 -5.56
N GLY A 102 -14.08 18.09 -4.64
CA GLY A 102 -14.10 18.40 -3.20
C GLY A 102 -12.69 18.42 -2.60
N GLN A 103 -11.82 17.52 -3.00
CA GLN A 103 -10.43 17.44 -2.54
C GLN A 103 -9.61 18.61 -3.05
N LYS A 104 -9.75 18.92 -4.34
CA LYS A 104 -9.15 20.11 -4.96
C LYS A 104 -9.60 21.39 -4.25
N GLN A 105 -10.91 21.58 -4.02
CA GLN A 105 -11.44 22.74 -3.32
C GLN A 105 -10.85 22.87 -1.91
N THR A 106 -10.66 21.76 -1.20
CA THR A 106 -10.07 21.75 0.15
C THR A 106 -8.62 22.25 0.14
N LEU A 107 -7.83 21.84 -0.83
CA LEU A 107 -6.46 22.32 -0.99
C LEU A 107 -6.43 23.81 -1.34
N GLU A 108 -7.24 24.24 -2.30
CA GLU A 108 -7.33 25.64 -2.72
C GLU A 108 -7.81 26.55 -1.55
N ALA A 109 -8.79 26.11 -0.77
CA ALA A 109 -9.22 26.82 0.43
C ALA A 109 -8.12 26.95 1.50
N SER A 110 -7.15 26.04 1.49
CA SER A 110 -5.97 26.09 2.36
C SER A 110 -4.82 26.96 1.79
N GLY A 111 -5.06 27.68 0.70
CA GLY A 111 -4.07 28.57 0.08
C GLY A 111 -3.05 27.84 -0.82
N ILE A 112 -3.29 26.60 -1.19
CA ILE A 112 -2.44 25.82 -2.07
C ILE A 112 -2.91 26.01 -3.51
N THR A 113 -1.99 26.32 -4.43
CA THR A 113 -2.31 26.41 -5.86
C THR A 113 -2.29 25.01 -6.48
N VAL A 114 -3.45 24.50 -6.89
CA VAL A 114 -3.56 23.21 -7.58
C VAL A 114 -3.47 23.41 -9.08
N ILE A 115 -2.51 22.75 -9.72
CA ILE A 115 -2.25 22.85 -11.16
C ILE A 115 -2.47 21.49 -11.79
N ARG A 116 -3.45 21.38 -12.71
CA ARG A 116 -3.74 20.15 -13.44
C ARG A 116 -2.77 19.98 -14.62
N GLY A 117 -2.06 18.87 -14.66
CA GLY A 117 -1.16 18.50 -15.75
C GLY A 117 0.01 17.64 -15.32
N HIS A 118 0.78 17.21 -16.30
CA HIS A 118 2.00 16.44 -16.09
C HIS A 118 3.17 17.37 -15.75
N GLY A 119 3.66 17.30 -14.51
CA GLY A 119 4.82 18.07 -14.04
C GLY A 119 6.12 17.31 -14.30
N ARG A 120 7.12 17.99 -14.85
CA ARG A 120 8.48 17.44 -15.03
C ARG A 120 9.55 18.50 -14.75
N LEU A 121 10.70 18.06 -14.32
CA LEU A 121 11.84 18.94 -14.11
C LEU A 121 12.31 19.56 -15.44
N ASN A 122 12.66 20.84 -15.40
CA ASN A 122 13.19 21.61 -16.54
C ASN A 122 14.34 22.52 -16.08
N GLY A 123 15.33 21.92 -15.42
CA GLY A 123 16.45 22.62 -14.80
C GLY A 123 16.29 22.82 -13.29
N GLU A 124 17.27 23.49 -12.68
CA GLU A 124 17.33 23.69 -11.22
C GLU A 124 16.09 24.43 -10.71
N ARG A 125 15.37 23.85 -9.75
CA ARG A 125 14.14 24.38 -9.13
C ARG A 125 13.06 24.78 -10.13
N SER A 126 13.13 24.29 -11.37
CA SER A 126 12.19 24.60 -12.44
C SER A 126 11.34 23.38 -12.79
N VAL A 127 10.04 23.57 -12.87
CA VAL A 127 9.07 22.53 -13.24
C VAL A 127 8.26 23.01 -14.44
N GLU A 128 8.29 22.24 -15.51
CA GLU A 128 7.41 22.42 -16.66
C GLU A 128 6.17 21.58 -16.47
N VAL A 129 5.00 22.17 -16.67
CA VAL A 129 3.71 21.49 -16.56
C VAL A 129 3.02 21.47 -17.91
N HIS A 130 2.71 20.26 -18.39
CA HIS A 130 1.91 20.04 -19.59
C HIS A 130 0.46 19.78 -19.19
N GLY A 131 -0.40 20.77 -19.45
CA GLY A 131 -1.82 20.69 -19.18
C GLY A 131 -2.54 19.70 -20.08
N THR A 132 -3.65 19.15 -19.64
CA THR A 132 -4.52 18.25 -20.43
C THR A 132 -5.20 18.96 -21.59
N ASP A 133 -5.26 20.29 -21.56
CA ASP A 133 -5.75 21.17 -22.62
C ASP A 133 -4.69 21.52 -23.68
N GLY A 134 -3.50 20.96 -23.59
CA GLY A 134 -2.36 21.22 -24.46
C GLY A 134 -1.55 22.46 -24.11
N THR A 135 -1.87 23.16 -23.04
CA THR A 135 -1.06 24.28 -22.53
C THR A 135 0.24 23.81 -21.92
N THR A 136 1.27 24.66 -21.99
CA THR A 136 2.53 24.43 -21.29
C THR A 136 2.87 25.67 -20.48
N GLN A 137 3.19 25.48 -19.21
CA GLN A 137 3.63 26.55 -18.32
C GLN A 137 4.87 26.14 -17.52
N THR A 138 5.67 27.12 -17.12
CA THR A 138 6.85 26.88 -16.30
C THR A 138 6.65 27.49 -14.91
N LEU A 139 6.93 26.69 -13.90
CA LEU A 139 6.90 27.07 -12.49
C LEU A 139 8.32 27.14 -11.96
N GLN A 140 8.63 28.13 -11.10
CA GLN A 140 9.93 28.28 -10.47
C GLN A 140 9.79 28.20 -8.94
N ALA A 141 10.53 27.28 -8.33
CA ALA A 141 10.59 27.16 -6.88
C ALA A 141 11.72 28.03 -6.30
N HIS A 142 11.46 28.71 -5.18
CA HIS A 142 12.50 29.40 -4.44
C HIS A 142 13.28 28.50 -3.50
N ARG A 143 12.61 27.55 -2.85
CA ARG A 143 13.20 26.66 -1.83
C ARG A 143 13.43 25.26 -2.36
N ALA A 144 12.37 24.56 -2.75
CA ALA A 144 12.47 23.15 -3.13
C ALA A 144 11.42 22.71 -4.15
N VAL A 145 11.75 21.62 -4.85
CA VAL A 145 10.83 20.78 -5.62
C VAL A 145 10.75 19.42 -4.93
N VAL A 146 9.54 18.89 -4.78
CA VAL A 146 9.32 17.60 -4.12
C VAL A 146 8.54 16.65 -5.04
N ILE A 147 9.12 15.49 -5.30
CA ILE A 147 8.55 14.42 -6.11
C ILE A 147 7.75 13.50 -5.20
N THR A 148 6.44 13.40 -5.45
CA THR A 148 5.49 12.54 -4.73
C THR A 148 4.59 11.78 -5.70
N THR A 149 5.16 11.39 -6.83
CA THR A 149 4.48 10.77 -7.99
C THR A 149 4.05 9.31 -7.77
N GLY A 150 4.35 8.74 -6.60
CA GLY A 150 3.94 7.38 -6.28
C GLY A 150 4.70 6.32 -7.07
N THR A 151 3.97 5.31 -7.53
CA THR A 151 4.51 4.14 -8.24
C THR A 151 3.68 3.79 -9.47
N THR A 152 4.29 3.04 -10.38
CA THR A 152 3.63 2.38 -11.53
C THR A 152 3.71 0.86 -11.37
N PRO A 153 2.77 0.09 -11.94
CA PRO A 153 2.83 -1.37 -11.92
C PRO A 153 4.08 -1.93 -12.61
N ASN A 154 4.57 -3.06 -12.13
CA ASN A 154 5.53 -3.87 -12.85
C ASN A 154 4.75 -4.79 -13.80
N ILE A 155 4.91 -4.60 -15.11
CA ILE A 155 4.30 -5.44 -16.13
C ILE A 155 5.36 -6.40 -16.64
N PRO A 156 5.24 -7.72 -16.38
CA PRO A 156 6.16 -8.70 -16.93
C PRO A 156 6.11 -8.71 -18.46
N PRO A 157 7.24 -8.93 -19.16
CA PRO A 157 7.31 -8.86 -20.63
C PRO A 157 6.27 -9.71 -21.36
N VAL A 158 5.87 -10.84 -20.79
CA VAL A 158 4.86 -11.75 -21.35
C VAL A 158 3.47 -11.10 -21.46
N PHE A 159 3.21 -10.01 -20.72
CA PHE A 159 1.94 -9.30 -20.70
C PHE A 159 1.96 -7.91 -21.36
N GLU A 160 3.12 -7.40 -21.80
CA GLU A 160 3.25 -6.03 -22.34
C GLU A 160 2.30 -5.73 -23.54
N SER A 161 1.97 -6.75 -24.31
CA SER A 161 1.07 -6.63 -25.47
C SER A 161 -0.32 -7.23 -25.25
N VAL A 162 -0.63 -7.68 -24.03
CA VAL A 162 -1.90 -8.34 -23.71
C VAL A 162 -2.66 -7.48 -22.71
N PRO A 163 -3.83 -6.94 -23.06
CA PRO A 163 -4.66 -6.20 -22.10
C PRO A 163 -5.07 -7.09 -20.93
N VAL A 164 -4.76 -6.66 -19.73
CA VAL A 164 -5.04 -7.35 -18.46
C VAL A 164 -5.39 -6.33 -17.38
N TRP A 165 -5.95 -6.77 -16.29
CA TRP A 165 -6.20 -5.90 -15.13
C TRP A 165 -4.92 -5.57 -14.37
N GLU A 166 -4.84 -4.33 -13.93
CA GLU A 166 -3.95 -3.86 -12.90
C GLU A 166 -4.72 -3.73 -11.56
N SER A 167 -4.01 -3.38 -10.49
CA SER A 167 -4.62 -3.22 -9.15
C SER A 167 -5.76 -2.20 -9.13
N GLN A 168 -5.70 -1.16 -9.96
CA GLN A 168 -6.76 -0.15 -10.09
C GLN A 168 -8.06 -0.75 -10.65
N ASP A 169 -7.97 -1.64 -11.65
CA ASP A 169 -9.14 -2.32 -12.19
C ASP A 169 -9.81 -3.21 -11.14
N ALA A 170 -9.01 -3.95 -10.37
CA ALA A 170 -9.53 -4.85 -9.35
C ALA A 170 -10.25 -4.13 -8.19
N THR A 171 -9.80 -2.94 -7.80
CA THR A 171 -10.48 -2.12 -6.78
C THR A 171 -11.69 -1.37 -7.32
N ALA A 172 -11.71 -1.07 -8.61
CA ALA A 172 -12.78 -0.39 -9.33
C ALA A 172 -13.70 -1.35 -10.10
N VAL A 173 -13.70 -2.62 -9.75
CA VAL A 173 -14.41 -3.68 -10.48
C VAL A 173 -15.87 -3.31 -10.75
N GLN A 174 -16.25 -3.38 -12.02
CA GLN A 174 -17.63 -3.18 -12.53
C GLN A 174 -18.19 -4.50 -13.08
N ASP A 175 -17.34 -5.25 -13.79
CA ASP A 175 -17.70 -6.54 -14.39
C ASP A 175 -16.98 -7.65 -13.62
N VAL A 176 -17.62 -8.23 -12.60
CA VAL A 176 -17.04 -9.34 -11.83
C VAL A 176 -16.81 -10.53 -12.76
N PRO A 177 -15.56 -10.97 -13.01
CA PRO A 177 -15.29 -12.12 -13.85
C PRO A 177 -15.70 -13.41 -13.14
N GLU A 178 -16.24 -14.38 -13.89
CA GLU A 178 -16.56 -15.70 -13.30
C GLU A 178 -15.27 -16.45 -12.92
N ARG A 179 -14.22 -16.37 -13.78
CA ARG A 179 -12.90 -16.96 -13.55
C ARG A 179 -11.85 -15.86 -13.57
N LEU A 180 -11.10 -15.73 -12.48
CA LEU A 180 -10.03 -14.75 -12.34
C LEU A 180 -8.71 -15.44 -12.05
N ILE A 181 -7.68 -15.15 -12.86
CA ILE A 181 -6.30 -15.51 -12.52
C ILE A 181 -5.61 -14.28 -11.91
N ILE A 182 -4.94 -14.45 -10.77
CA ILE A 182 -4.14 -13.42 -10.12
C ILE A 182 -2.66 -13.82 -10.19
N ILE A 183 -1.82 -12.98 -10.79
CA ILE A 183 -0.36 -13.20 -10.85
C ILE A 183 0.29 -12.44 -9.70
N GLY A 184 0.82 -13.18 -8.73
CA GLY A 184 1.50 -12.65 -7.55
C GLY A 184 0.96 -13.19 -6.24
N GLY A 185 1.74 -13.05 -5.16
CA GLY A 185 1.39 -13.51 -3.80
C GLY A 185 1.63 -12.44 -2.73
N GLY A 186 1.75 -11.16 -3.13
CA GLY A 186 1.92 -10.03 -2.21
C GLY A 186 0.59 -9.54 -1.60
N PRO A 187 0.62 -8.50 -0.73
CA PRO A 187 -0.56 -7.97 -0.05
C PRO A 187 -1.73 -7.65 -1.00
N VAL A 188 -1.47 -7.01 -2.13
CA VAL A 188 -2.51 -6.66 -3.11
C VAL A 188 -3.17 -7.91 -3.70
N ALA A 189 -2.36 -8.95 -4.03
CA ALA A 189 -2.87 -10.21 -4.57
C ALA A 189 -3.76 -10.94 -3.56
N CYS A 190 -3.32 -11.04 -2.30
CA CYS A 190 -4.06 -11.72 -1.24
C CYS A 190 -5.38 -10.99 -0.90
N GLU A 191 -5.34 -9.66 -0.79
CA GLU A 191 -6.55 -8.86 -0.59
C GLU A 191 -7.49 -8.99 -1.78
N ALA A 192 -6.99 -8.91 -3.04
CA ALA A 192 -7.80 -9.06 -4.24
C ALA A 192 -8.44 -10.45 -4.34
N ALA A 193 -7.69 -11.50 -4.01
CA ALA A 193 -8.24 -12.85 -3.94
C ALA A 193 -9.40 -12.94 -2.95
N THR A 194 -9.28 -12.29 -1.78
CA THR A 194 -10.31 -12.27 -0.75
C THR A 194 -11.60 -11.60 -1.25
N TRP A 195 -11.53 -10.37 -1.80
CA TRP A 195 -12.77 -9.70 -2.22
C TRP A 195 -13.34 -10.25 -3.52
N MET A 196 -12.52 -10.70 -4.48
CA MET A 196 -13.03 -11.26 -5.73
C MET A 196 -13.70 -12.62 -5.51
N ASN A 197 -13.13 -13.48 -4.63
CA ASN A 197 -13.77 -14.71 -4.22
C ASN A 197 -15.12 -14.46 -3.53
N ALA A 198 -15.18 -13.48 -2.62
CA ALA A 198 -16.43 -13.10 -1.94
C ALA A 198 -17.48 -12.48 -2.88
N LEU A 199 -17.06 -11.85 -3.99
CA LEU A 199 -17.93 -11.37 -5.06
C LEU A 199 -18.43 -12.49 -5.99
N GLY A 200 -17.90 -13.71 -5.85
CA GLY A 200 -18.34 -14.90 -6.59
C GLY A 200 -17.41 -15.35 -7.72
N SER A 201 -16.23 -14.74 -7.87
CA SER A 201 -15.22 -15.20 -8.82
C SER A 201 -14.59 -16.52 -8.37
N GLN A 202 -14.34 -17.44 -9.29
CA GLN A 202 -13.42 -18.56 -9.11
C GLN A 202 -12.00 -18.03 -9.25
N VAL A 203 -11.27 -17.93 -8.16
CA VAL A 203 -9.95 -17.29 -8.13
C VAL A 203 -8.85 -18.35 -8.14
N THR A 204 -7.88 -18.21 -9.08
CA THR A 204 -6.64 -18.98 -9.11
C THR A 204 -5.46 -18.01 -8.96
N MET A 205 -4.64 -18.17 -7.94
CA MET A 205 -3.42 -17.41 -7.72
C MET A 205 -2.21 -18.16 -8.28
N LEU A 206 -1.40 -17.49 -9.11
CA LEU A 206 -0.12 -18.03 -9.63
C LEU A 206 1.04 -17.30 -8.97
N ILE A 207 1.84 -18.03 -8.22
CA ILE A 207 2.91 -17.49 -7.39
C ILE A 207 4.24 -18.10 -7.83
N ARG A 208 5.15 -17.23 -8.28
CA ARG A 208 6.48 -17.63 -8.73
C ARG A 208 7.31 -18.30 -7.63
N GLY A 209 7.21 -17.76 -6.42
CA GLY A 209 7.89 -18.30 -5.23
C GLY A 209 7.15 -19.47 -4.59
N GLY A 210 7.65 -19.89 -3.44
CA GLY A 210 7.08 -20.99 -2.64
C GLY A 210 6.16 -20.51 -1.51
N THR A 211 5.87 -19.21 -1.39
CA THR A 211 5.12 -18.65 -0.27
C THR A 211 4.33 -17.41 -0.67
N LEU A 212 3.22 -17.15 0.01
CA LEU A 212 2.56 -15.83 0.02
C LEU A 212 3.36 -14.85 0.86
N LEU A 213 3.09 -13.55 0.70
CA LEU A 213 3.62 -12.49 1.55
C LEU A 213 5.13 -12.63 1.83
N SER A 214 5.94 -12.85 0.78
CA SER A 214 7.40 -12.94 0.92
C SER A 214 7.95 -11.72 1.68
N GLY A 215 8.72 -11.95 2.73
CA GLY A 215 9.21 -10.88 3.62
C GLY A 215 8.40 -10.70 4.91
N PHE A 216 7.33 -11.49 5.10
CA PHE A 216 6.65 -11.66 6.40
C PHE A 216 7.16 -12.91 7.11
N GLU A 217 6.75 -13.10 8.36
CA GLU A 217 7.04 -14.35 9.07
C GLU A 217 6.41 -15.56 8.36
N PRO A 218 7.11 -16.70 8.24
CA PRO A 218 6.59 -17.88 7.55
C PRO A 218 5.23 -18.33 8.06
N MET A 219 5.00 -18.29 9.38
CA MET A 219 3.73 -18.69 9.97
C MET A 219 2.55 -17.85 9.49
N ALA A 220 2.79 -16.58 9.14
CA ALA A 220 1.74 -15.70 8.60
C ALA A 220 1.37 -16.10 7.17
N SER A 221 2.36 -16.46 6.37
CA SER A 221 2.17 -16.92 5.00
C SER A 221 1.43 -18.24 4.94
N GLU A 222 1.79 -19.20 5.81
CA GLU A 222 1.17 -20.51 5.90
C GLU A 222 -0.30 -20.40 6.33
N LEU A 223 -0.57 -19.70 7.44
CA LEU A 223 -1.94 -19.50 7.93
C LEU A 223 -2.84 -18.81 6.91
N LEU A 224 -2.31 -17.79 6.22
CA LEU A 224 -3.09 -17.10 5.19
C LEU A 224 -3.38 -17.99 3.99
N ALA A 225 -2.40 -18.79 3.54
CA ALA A 225 -2.59 -19.72 2.43
C ALA A 225 -3.69 -20.75 2.77
N ASP A 226 -3.60 -21.37 3.94
CA ASP A 226 -4.58 -22.35 4.40
C ASP A 226 -6.01 -21.76 4.44
N GLN A 227 -6.17 -20.52 4.89
CA GLN A 227 -7.48 -19.88 4.97
C GLN A 227 -8.02 -19.45 3.62
N LEU A 228 -7.18 -18.96 2.70
CA LEU A 228 -7.58 -18.65 1.33
C LEU A 228 -8.02 -19.92 0.58
N GLU A 229 -7.28 -21.04 0.75
CA GLU A 229 -7.66 -22.34 0.17
C GLU A 229 -8.96 -22.87 0.79
N ALA A 230 -9.13 -22.75 2.10
CA ALA A 230 -10.38 -23.12 2.77
C ALA A 230 -11.58 -22.28 2.29
N ALA A 231 -11.35 -21.02 1.92
CA ALA A 231 -12.35 -20.16 1.31
C ALA A 231 -12.63 -20.49 -0.17
N GLY A 232 -11.87 -21.39 -0.80
CA GLY A 232 -12.07 -21.82 -2.19
C GLY A 232 -11.16 -21.18 -3.21
N VAL A 233 -10.14 -20.42 -2.80
CA VAL A 233 -9.12 -19.88 -3.69
C VAL A 233 -8.12 -20.98 -4.05
N GLU A 234 -7.86 -21.19 -5.34
CA GLU A 234 -6.81 -22.09 -5.78
C GLU A 234 -5.44 -21.37 -5.76
N ILE A 235 -4.46 -21.94 -5.04
CA ILE A 235 -3.11 -21.37 -4.94
C ILE A 235 -2.10 -22.31 -5.60
N ARG A 236 -1.34 -21.78 -6.58
CA ARG A 236 -0.31 -22.52 -7.31
C ARG A 236 1.05 -21.88 -7.08
N PHE A 237 1.82 -22.47 -6.19
CA PHE A 237 3.21 -22.09 -5.94
C PHE A 237 4.14 -22.56 -7.06
N HIS A 238 5.32 -21.92 -7.17
CA HIS A 238 6.36 -22.22 -8.17
C HIS A 238 5.83 -22.19 -9.61
N THR A 239 4.81 -21.37 -9.86
CA THR A 239 4.12 -21.28 -11.14
C THR A 239 4.30 -19.91 -11.76
N GLU A 240 4.87 -19.89 -12.98
CA GLU A 240 5.11 -18.70 -13.78
C GLU A 240 4.37 -18.77 -15.10
N THR A 241 3.89 -17.63 -15.61
CA THR A 241 3.33 -17.52 -16.95
C THR A 241 4.47 -17.38 -17.97
N THR A 242 4.50 -18.28 -18.96
CA THR A 242 5.50 -18.26 -20.04
C THR A 242 4.95 -17.72 -21.35
N GLN A 243 3.64 -17.80 -21.56
CA GLN A 243 2.94 -17.25 -22.71
C GLN A 243 1.57 -16.73 -22.26
N ALA A 244 1.12 -15.64 -22.85
CA ALA A 244 -0.22 -15.11 -22.65
C ALA A 244 -0.80 -14.68 -24.00
N TYR A 245 -2.09 -14.94 -24.22
CA TYR A 245 -2.80 -14.56 -25.41
C TYR A 245 -4.26 -14.23 -25.09
N ARG A 246 -4.75 -13.11 -25.63
CA ARG A 246 -6.15 -12.70 -25.54
C ARG A 246 -6.66 -12.33 -26.94
N PRO A 247 -7.65 -13.05 -27.48
CA PRO A 247 -8.30 -12.63 -28.72
C PRO A 247 -9.04 -11.31 -28.52
N ASP A 248 -8.97 -10.43 -29.51
CA ASP A 248 -9.71 -9.16 -29.54
C ASP A 248 -9.65 -8.36 -28.22
N GLY A 249 -8.47 -8.45 -27.55
CA GLY A 249 -8.21 -7.72 -26.30
C GLY A 249 -8.26 -6.22 -26.52
N MET A 250 -9.11 -5.51 -25.76
CA MET A 250 -9.26 -4.06 -25.83
C MET A 250 -9.51 -3.52 -24.43
N ASP A 251 -8.88 -2.39 -24.11
CA ASP A 251 -9.20 -1.66 -22.88
C ASP A 251 -10.59 -1.01 -23.02
N GLN A 252 -11.54 -1.50 -22.23
CA GLN A 252 -12.92 -1.02 -22.20
C GLN A 252 -13.16 0.00 -21.06
N GLY A 253 -12.13 0.36 -20.35
CA GLY A 253 -12.17 1.28 -19.20
C GLY A 253 -11.91 0.60 -17.86
N LEU A 254 -11.85 1.42 -16.84
CA LEU A 254 -11.50 1.01 -15.49
C LEU A 254 -12.51 0.01 -14.93
N GLY A 255 -12.01 -1.10 -14.39
CA GLY A 255 -12.80 -2.14 -13.72
C GLY A 255 -13.66 -3.00 -14.65
N LYS A 256 -13.57 -2.82 -15.97
CA LYS A 256 -14.26 -3.64 -16.98
C LYS A 256 -13.35 -4.71 -17.52
N ARG A 257 -13.93 -5.82 -17.98
CA ARG A 257 -13.17 -6.87 -18.64
C ARG A 257 -12.46 -6.33 -19.88
N LYS A 258 -11.23 -6.79 -20.13
CA LYS A 258 -10.37 -6.29 -21.22
C LYS A 258 -10.56 -7.07 -22.54
N GLY A 259 -11.68 -7.77 -22.73
CA GLY A 259 -12.03 -8.50 -23.96
C GLY A 259 -12.48 -9.93 -23.71
N GLU A 260 -12.27 -10.78 -24.72
CA GLU A 260 -12.54 -12.23 -24.64
C GLU A 260 -11.65 -12.92 -23.59
N PRO A 261 -11.96 -14.16 -23.16
CA PRO A 261 -11.15 -14.88 -22.20
C PRO A 261 -9.68 -14.93 -22.57
N ILE A 262 -8.82 -14.77 -21.56
CA ILE A 262 -7.37 -14.87 -21.72
C ILE A 262 -6.92 -16.32 -21.56
N SER A 263 -6.00 -16.75 -22.41
CA SER A 263 -5.32 -18.05 -22.28
C SER A 263 -3.86 -17.80 -21.90
N ILE A 264 -3.38 -18.52 -20.91
CA ILE A 264 -1.97 -18.48 -20.50
C ILE A 264 -1.36 -19.88 -20.50
N ARG A 265 -0.05 -19.94 -20.71
CA ARG A 265 0.73 -21.17 -20.53
C ARG A 265 1.69 -21.02 -19.36
N THR A 266 1.73 -22.01 -18.49
CA THR A 266 2.62 -22.02 -17.33
C THR A 266 4.00 -22.60 -17.67
N ASN A 267 4.99 -22.38 -16.81
CA ASN A 267 6.31 -23.02 -16.86
C ASN A 267 6.25 -24.54 -16.66
N GLN A 268 5.14 -25.06 -16.15
CA GLN A 268 4.88 -26.50 -16.00
C GLN A 268 4.23 -27.10 -17.26
N GLY A 269 3.98 -26.27 -18.29
CA GLY A 269 3.43 -26.67 -19.58
C GLY A 269 1.90 -26.75 -19.62
N GLU A 270 1.21 -26.35 -18.55
CA GLU A 270 -0.25 -26.31 -18.48
C GLU A 270 -0.81 -25.10 -19.21
N ASN A 271 -1.99 -25.24 -19.80
CA ASN A 271 -2.76 -24.14 -20.34
C ASN A 271 -3.92 -23.85 -19.39
N LEU A 272 -4.04 -22.58 -18.99
CA LEU A 272 -5.14 -22.08 -18.17
C LEU A 272 -5.91 -21.03 -18.94
N GLU A 273 -7.22 -20.94 -18.69
CA GLU A 273 -8.10 -19.96 -19.28
C GLU A 273 -8.91 -19.26 -18.20
N ALA A 274 -9.03 -17.94 -18.29
CA ALA A 274 -9.82 -17.12 -17.39
C ALA A 274 -10.54 -16.00 -18.15
N ASP A 275 -11.61 -15.47 -17.56
CA ASP A 275 -12.34 -14.34 -18.13
C ASP A 275 -11.56 -13.04 -17.92
N GLU A 276 -10.77 -12.98 -16.83
CA GLU A 276 -9.84 -11.87 -16.60
C GLU A 276 -8.56 -12.34 -15.88
N LEU A 277 -7.50 -11.53 -16.02
CA LEU A 277 -6.23 -11.74 -15.35
C LEU A 277 -5.78 -10.44 -14.68
N LEU A 278 -5.48 -10.52 -13.38
CA LEU A 278 -4.95 -9.42 -12.58
C LEU A 278 -3.44 -9.54 -12.40
N LEU A 279 -2.69 -8.51 -12.77
CA LEU A 279 -1.27 -8.37 -12.43
C LEU A 279 -1.11 -7.72 -11.05
N ALA A 280 -0.63 -8.49 -10.10
CA ALA A 280 -0.24 -8.03 -8.76
C ALA A 280 1.26 -8.32 -8.49
N THR A 281 2.09 -8.09 -9.50
CA THR A 281 3.52 -8.44 -9.59
C THR A 281 4.46 -7.41 -8.97
N GLY A 282 3.92 -6.46 -8.21
CA GLY A 282 4.64 -5.39 -7.57
C GLY A 282 4.58 -4.07 -8.35
N ARG A 283 5.20 -3.05 -7.77
CA ARG A 283 5.20 -1.67 -8.29
C ARG A 283 6.60 -1.08 -8.21
N ARG A 284 6.93 -0.17 -9.11
CA ARG A 284 8.19 0.58 -9.15
C ARG A 284 7.94 2.08 -9.00
N PRO A 285 8.89 2.86 -8.45
CA PRO A 285 8.77 4.32 -8.36
C PRO A 285 8.46 4.97 -9.71
N ALA A 286 7.49 5.89 -9.73
CA ALA A 286 7.06 6.60 -10.94
C ALA A 286 7.97 7.81 -11.21
N LEU A 287 9.21 7.55 -11.63
CA LEU A 287 10.24 8.58 -11.89
C LEU A 287 10.54 8.81 -13.37
N GLU A 288 10.07 7.93 -14.26
CA GLU A 288 10.43 7.96 -15.68
C GLU A 288 10.01 9.27 -16.39
N ALA A 289 8.82 9.80 -16.04
CA ALA A 289 8.29 11.01 -16.64
C ALA A 289 8.83 12.32 -15.99
N ILE A 290 9.63 12.21 -14.92
CA ILE A 290 10.10 13.39 -14.14
C ILE A 290 11.20 14.16 -14.85
N ASN A 291 11.85 13.59 -15.87
CA ASN A 291 12.94 14.24 -16.61
C ASN A 291 14.16 14.58 -15.72
N LEU A 292 14.60 13.61 -14.92
CA LEU A 292 15.74 13.76 -14.01
C LEU A 292 17.04 14.18 -14.74
N ASP A 293 17.20 13.74 -15.99
CA ASP A 293 18.36 14.09 -16.84
C ASP A 293 18.52 15.62 -17.03
N SER A 294 17.42 16.38 -16.98
CA SER A 294 17.48 17.87 -17.09
C SER A 294 18.27 18.53 -15.98
N VAL A 295 18.49 17.83 -14.88
CA VAL A 295 19.25 18.27 -13.71
C VAL A 295 20.47 17.38 -13.42
N GLY A 296 20.83 16.52 -14.38
CA GLY A 296 22.00 15.63 -14.30
C GLY A 296 21.86 14.49 -13.31
N LEU A 297 20.62 14.05 -13.01
CA LEU A 297 20.33 12.96 -12.08
C LEU A 297 19.74 11.76 -12.83
N SER A 298 19.98 10.58 -12.26
CA SER A 298 19.36 9.31 -12.64
C SER A 298 18.28 8.89 -11.64
N THR A 299 17.50 7.89 -11.99
CA THR A 299 16.58 7.22 -11.05
C THR A 299 17.33 6.68 -9.83
N ASP A 300 18.50 6.09 -10.03
CA ASP A 300 19.32 5.53 -8.93
C ASP A 300 19.76 6.62 -7.95
N ASP A 301 20.13 7.81 -8.42
CA ASP A 301 20.47 8.92 -7.53
C ASP A 301 19.32 9.29 -6.61
N VAL A 302 18.08 9.29 -7.13
CA VAL A 302 16.87 9.56 -6.33
C VAL A 302 16.64 8.43 -5.30
N LEU A 303 16.74 7.17 -5.72
CA LEU A 303 16.52 6.01 -4.85
C LEU A 303 17.58 5.90 -3.75
N GLN A 304 18.82 6.32 -4.02
CA GLN A 304 19.93 6.38 -3.06
C GLN A 304 19.95 7.67 -2.23
N GLN A 305 19.01 8.61 -2.47
CA GLN A 305 18.94 9.92 -1.83
C GLN A 305 20.17 10.81 -2.10
N HIS A 306 20.81 10.62 -3.23
CA HIS A 306 21.92 11.46 -3.73
C HIS A 306 21.39 12.65 -4.54
N THR A 307 20.39 13.35 -4.01
CA THR A 307 19.78 14.52 -4.64
C THR A 307 20.30 15.81 -4.02
N PRO A 308 20.34 16.92 -4.77
CA PRO A 308 20.70 18.22 -4.22
C PRO A 308 19.67 18.68 -3.18
N GLU A 309 20.06 19.58 -2.27
CA GLU A 309 19.25 20.05 -1.14
C GLU A 309 17.87 20.62 -1.54
N TRP A 310 17.73 21.08 -2.78
CA TRP A 310 16.47 21.63 -3.27
C TRP A 310 15.51 20.58 -3.88
N LEU A 311 15.95 19.34 -4.04
CA LEU A 311 15.15 18.27 -4.66
C LEU A 311 14.97 17.11 -3.71
N HIS A 312 13.71 16.75 -3.44
CA HIS A 312 13.38 15.64 -2.56
C HIS A 312 12.41 14.67 -3.27
N ALA A 313 12.49 13.39 -2.92
CA ALA A 313 11.50 12.39 -3.30
C ALA A 313 10.93 11.73 -2.04
N LEU A 314 9.60 11.66 -1.92
CA LEU A 314 8.91 11.14 -0.75
C LEU A 314 7.90 10.05 -1.10
N GLY A 315 7.55 9.27 -0.11
CA GLY A 315 6.61 8.16 -0.24
C GLY A 315 7.13 7.11 -1.21
N ASP A 316 6.23 6.54 -1.99
CA ASP A 316 6.53 5.47 -2.94
C ASP A 316 7.56 5.88 -4.00
N ALA A 317 7.57 7.15 -4.39
CA ALA A 317 8.55 7.70 -5.33
C ALA A 317 10.00 7.63 -4.82
N SER A 318 10.21 7.60 -3.50
CA SER A 318 11.54 7.43 -2.89
C SER A 318 12.07 5.99 -2.94
N GLY A 319 11.23 5.02 -3.30
CA GLY A 319 11.57 3.60 -3.37
C GLY A 319 11.67 2.88 -2.02
N LYS A 320 11.69 3.59 -0.89
CA LYS A 320 11.95 2.99 0.44
C LYS A 320 10.73 2.26 1.01
N HIS A 321 9.64 2.96 1.29
CA HIS A 321 8.46 2.40 1.93
C HIS A 321 7.22 2.73 1.10
N LYS A 322 6.68 1.73 0.40
CA LYS A 322 5.50 1.88 -0.47
C LYS A 322 4.21 1.77 0.35
N LEU A 323 4.09 2.60 1.38
CA LEU A 323 3.01 2.62 2.37
C LEU A 323 2.60 4.06 2.67
N THR A 324 1.32 4.36 2.56
CA THR A 324 0.78 5.72 2.70
C THR A 324 1.17 6.38 4.02
N HIS A 325 1.09 5.68 5.14
CA HIS A 325 1.40 6.23 6.47
C HIS A 325 2.89 6.53 6.63
N MET A 326 3.77 5.72 6.03
CA MET A 326 5.21 5.96 6.02
C MET A 326 5.55 7.20 5.17
N GLY A 327 4.95 7.31 3.97
CA GLY A 327 5.10 8.51 3.14
C GLY A 327 4.59 9.78 3.82
N LYS A 328 3.44 9.72 4.51
CA LYS A 328 2.93 10.84 5.32
C LYS A 328 3.85 11.20 6.49
N TYR A 329 4.52 10.22 7.09
CA TYR A 329 5.55 10.49 8.10
C TYR A 329 6.73 11.24 7.48
N GLN A 330 7.26 10.79 6.34
CA GLN A 330 8.32 11.47 5.61
C GLN A 330 7.93 12.92 5.27
N ALA A 331 6.70 13.14 4.81
CA ALA A 331 6.16 14.47 4.53
C ALA A 331 6.19 15.40 5.75
N ARG A 332 5.81 14.90 6.94
CA ARG A 332 5.88 15.66 8.19
C ARG A 332 7.32 16.00 8.58
N MET A 333 8.26 15.08 8.36
CA MET A 333 9.68 15.32 8.68
C MET A 333 10.28 16.35 7.73
N LEU A 334 10.02 16.25 6.42
CA LEU A 334 10.47 17.24 5.45
C LEU A 334 9.83 18.63 5.71
N ALA A 335 8.54 18.66 6.05
CA ALA A 335 7.88 19.93 6.42
C ALA A 335 8.61 20.64 7.56
N LYS A 336 8.95 19.92 8.64
CA LYS A 336 9.74 20.47 9.76
C LYS A 336 11.08 21.03 9.29
N GLN A 337 11.80 20.29 8.44
CA GLN A 337 13.08 20.71 7.90
C GLN A 337 12.93 22.01 7.06
N LEU A 338 11.97 22.06 6.16
CA LEU A 338 11.70 23.24 5.32
C LEU A 338 11.29 24.48 6.13
N LEU A 339 10.64 24.26 7.28
CA LEU A 339 10.24 25.32 8.22
C LEU A 339 11.34 25.70 9.23
N GLY A 340 12.55 25.10 9.13
CA GLY A 340 13.65 25.35 10.05
C GLY A 340 13.40 24.82 11.47
N GLN A 341 12.46 23.89 11.64
CA GLN A 341 12.15 23.27 12.91
C GLN A 341 13.09 22.09 13.21
N HIS A 342 13.27 21.75 14.48
CA HIS A 342 14.06 20.60 14.86
C HIS A 342 13.43 19.29 14.35
N VAL A 343 14.21 18.56 13.56
CA VAL A 343 13.88 17.17 13.19
C VAL A 343 14.63 16.26 14.15
N PRO A 344 13.93 15.35 14.88
CA PRO A 344 14.62 14.37 15.70
C PRO A 344 15.67 13.62 14.88
N ALA A 345 16.82 13.34 15.50
CA ALA A 345 17.92 12.66 14.83
C ALA A 345 17.47 11.36 14.17
N PRO A 346 18.06 10.96 13.02
CA PRO A 346 17.70 9.73 12.32
C PRO A 346 17.93 8.43 13.10
N ALA A 347 18.40 8.51 14.33
CA ALA A 347 18.54 7.35 15.24
C ALA A 347 17.22 6.60 15.53
N LEU A 348 16.09 7.15 15.10
CA LEU A 348 14.78 6.50 15.17
C LEU A 348 14.13 6.56 13.79
N GLU A 349 14.65 5.80 12.81
CA GLU A 349 13.81 5.43 11.68
C GLU A 349 12.60 4.69 12.25
N PRO A 350 11.37 5.14 11.94
CA PRO A 350 10.20 4.47 12.46
C PRO A 350 10.16 3.04 11.92
N PRO A 351 9.77 2.06 12.74
CA PRO A 351 9.64 0.69 12.26
C PRO A 351 8.57 0.66 11.16
N THR A 352 8.82 -0.13 10.13
CA THR A 352 7.82 -0.36 9.07
C THR A 352 6.64 -1.12 9.66
N THR A 353 5.45 -0.56 9.53
CA THR A 353 4.18 -1.19 9.94
C THR A 353 3.38 -1.55 8.72
N GLN A 354 2.78 -2.73 8.67
CA GLN A 354 1.92 -3.15 7.57
C GLN A 354 0.78 -4.04 8.05
N VAL A 355 -0.39 -3.88 7.44
CA VAL A 355 -1.54 -4.78 7.62
C VAL A 355 -2.02 -5.24 6.25
N VAL A 356 -2.25 -6.53 6.11
CA VAL A 356 -2.96 -7.15 4.99
C VAL A 356 -4.36 -7.48 5.51
N PHE A 357 -5.38 -6.88 4.91
CA PHE A 357 -6.76 -6.93 5.38
C PHE A 357 -7.53 -8.13 4.79
N THR A 358 -6.90 -9.28 4.85
CA THR A 358 -7.50 -10.57 4.51
C THR A 358 -8.28 -11.13 5.70
N ASP A 359 -8.83 -12.32 5.57
CA ASP A 359 -9.39 -13.08 6.67
C ASP A 359 -8.64 -14.42 6.79
N PRO A 360 -7.81 -14.59 7.87
CA PRO A 360 -7.49 -13.64 8.94
C PRO A 360 -6.67 -12.43 8.46
N GLN A 361 -6.71 -11.32 9.21
CA GLN A 361 -5.81 -10.20 9.00
C GLN A 361 -4.38 -10.59 9.35
N VAL A 362 -3.40 -10.08 8.56
CA VAL A 362 -1.97 -10.23 8.86
C VAL A 362 -1.39 -8.86 9.17
N ALA A 363 -0.94 -8.66 10.40
CA ALA A 363 -0.38 -7.42 10.89
C ALA A 363 1.10 -7.61 11.28
N PHE A 364 1.96 -6.70 10.83
CA PHE A 364 3.40 -6.80 11.00
C PHE A 364 4.03 -5.45 11.33
N VAL A 365 5.03 -5.44 12.21
CA VAL A 365 5.87 -4.26 12.50
C VAL A 365 7.30 -4.69 12.82
N GLY A 366 8.26 -3.92 12.30
CA GLY A 366 9.68 -4.08 12.58
C GLY A 366 10.37 -5.14 11.75
N LEU A 367 11.14 -6.04 12.36
CA LEU A 367 11.92 -7.07 11.70
C LEU A 367 11.28 -8.45 11.88
N THR A 368 11.35 -9.28 10.85
CA THR A 368 11.14 -10.73 11.00
C THR A 368 12.33 -11.34 11.74
N GLU A 369 12.17 -12.57 12.24
CA GLU A 369 13.27 -13.31 12.85
C GLU A 369 14.47 -13.42 11.92
N GLU A 370 14.25 -13.81 10.66
CA GLU A 370 15.28 -13.93 9.63
C GLU A 370 16.00 -12.59 9.40
N ALA A 371 15.25 -11.51 9.20
CA ALA A 371 15.82 -10.18 8.97
C ALA A 371 16.60 -9.67 10.21
N ALA A 372 16.16 -9.99 11.41
CA ALA A 372 16.87 -9.62 12.64
C ALA A 372 18.20 -10.39 12.77
N ILE A 373 18.21 -11.68 12.47
CA ILE A 373 19.43 -12.51 12.42
C ILE A 373 20.40 -11.98 11.35
N GLU A 374 19.92 -11.70 10.15
CA GLU A 374 20.74 -11.13 9.05
C GLU A 374 21.32 -9.75 9.43
N ALA A 375 20.58 -8.96 10.19
CA ALA A 375 21.05 -7.68 10.74
C ALA A 375 22.06 -7.82 11.88
N GLY A 376 22.34 -9.06 12.34
CA GLY A 376 23.36 -9.36 13.35
C GLY A 376 22.88 -9.27 14.80
N TYR A 377 21.57 -9.26 15.04
CA TYR A 377 21.03 -9.33 16.41
C TYR A 377 21.12 -10.74 17.00
N ASP A 378 21.25 -10.81 18.32
CA ASP A 378 21.11 -12.04 19.10
C ASP A 378 19.62 -12.24 19.41
N VAL A 379 18.96 -13.08 18.60
CA VAL A 379 17.49 -13.15 18.55
C VAL A 379 16.93 -14.23 19.47
N THR A 380 15.90 -13.86 20.22
CA THR A 380 14.96 -14.80 20.83
C THR A 380 13.54 -14.50 20.36
N THR A 381 12.69 -15.51 20.26
CA THR A 381 11.31 -15.37 19.80
C THR A 381 10.32 -15.98 20.79
N ALA A 382 9.08 -15.50 20.75
CA ALA A 382 7.95 -16.13 21.42
C ALA A 382 6.77 -16.18 20.47
N GLU A 383 6.06 -17.30 20.46
CA GLU A 383 4.84 -17.50 19.68
C GLU A 383 3.69 -17.89 20.61
N ALA A 384 2.47 -17.46 20.28
CA ALA A 384 1.25 -17.83 20.97
C ALA A 384 0.08 -17.94 19.98
N ASP A 385 -0.85 -18.81 20.29
CA ASP A 385 -2.05 -19.04 19.48
C ASP A 385 -3.23 -18.21 20.02
N PHE A 386 -3.99 -17.56 19.12
CA PHE A 386 -5.20 -16.84 19.51
C PHE A 386 -6.32 -17.78 20.02
N ALA A 387 -6.31 -19.04 19.64
CA ALA A 387 -7.24 -20.04 20.17
C ALA A 387 -7.09 -20.28 21.68
N ASP A 388 -5.93 -19.95 22.26
CA ASP A 388 -5.67 -20.07 23.70
C ASP A 388 -6.12 -18.81 24.48
N VAL A 389 -6.65 -17.80 23.81
CA VAL A 389 -6.99 -16.49 24.37
C VAL A 389 -8.50 -16.31 24.43
N VAL A 390 -9.06 -16.23 25.64
CA VAL A 390 -10.51 -16.11 25.85
C VAL A 390 -11.11 -14.93 25.07
N GLY A 391 -10.48 -13.77 25.10
CA GLY A 391 -10.95 -12.61 24.38
C GLY A 391 -10.99 -12.78 22.85
N ALA A 392 -10.12 -13.63 22.29
CA ALA A 392 -10.12 -13.94 20.86
C ALA A 392 -11.24 -14.94 20.51
N THR A 393 -11.48 -15.95 21.36
CA THR A 393 -12.59 -16.91 21.17
C THR A 393 -13.97 -16.27 21.33
N LEU A 394 -14.07 -15.10 21.96
CA LEU A 394 -15.30 -14.31 21.99
C LEU A 394 -15.53 -13.50 20.71
N LEU A 395 -14.50 -13.30 19.88
CA LEU A 395 -14.64 -12.67 18.56
C LEU A 395 -15.11 -13.69 17.50
N ARG A 396 -14.64 -14.95 17.62
CA ARG A 396 -14.99 -16.09 16.76
C ARG A 396 -14.91 -17.38 17.55
N ASP A 397 -15.92 -18.24 17.45
CA ASP A 397 -15.98 -19.53 18.15
C ASP A 397 -14.87 -20.50 17.71
N ASP A 398 -14.44 -20.40 16.46
CA ASP A 398 -13.40 -21.22 15.82
C ASP A 398 -12.18 -20.37 15.42
N VAL A 399 -11.76 -19.44 16.26
CA VAL A 399 -10.69 -18.51 15.96
C VAL A 399 -9.41 -19.23 15.52
N VAL A 400 -8.90 -18.83 14.37
CA VAL A 400 -7.59 -19.22 13.83
C VAL A 400 -6.66 -18.01 13.87
N GLY A 401 -5.44 -18.20 14.39
CA GLY A 401 -4.46 -17.15 14.36
C GLY A 401 -3.32 -17.37 15.33
N LYS A 402 -2.21 -16.68 15.06
CA LYS A 402 -1.00 -16.74 15.86
C LYS A 402 -0.37 -15.35 16.00
N ALA A 403 0.38 -15.17 17.05
CA ALA A 403 1.24 -14.02 17.24
C ALA A 403 2.68 -14.46 17.52
N LYS A 404 3.65 -13.68 17.00
CA LYS A 404 5.07 -13.89 17.20
C LYS A 404 5.74 -12.57 17.55
N LEU A 405 6.60 -12.58 18.58
CA LEU A 405 7.50 -11.50 18.93
C LEU A 405 8.93 -11.87 18.60
N VAL A 406 9.70 -10.91 18.10
CA VAL A 406 11.14 -11.01 17.83
C VAL A 406 11.85 -10.05 18.76
N VAL A 407 12.77 -10.53 19.57
CA VAL A 407 13.43 -9.77 20.65
C VAL A 407 14.94 -9.89 20.53
N ASP A 408 15.66 -8.78 20.71
CA ASP A 408 17.11 -8.77 20.91
C ASP A 408 17.45 -9.19 22.35
N GLN A 409 18.14 -10.32 22.52
CA GLN A 409 18.53 -10.82 23.83
C GLN A 409 19.48 -9.89 24.57
N ALA A 410 20.36 -9.20 23.83
CA ALA A 410 21.36 -8.33 24.43
C ALA A 410 20.76 -7.09 25.11
N THR A 411 19.66 -6.56 24.55
CA THR A 411 18.99 -5.35 25.06
C THR A 411 17.63 -5.61 25.67
N GLU A 412 17.12 -6.84 25.58
CA GLU A 412 15.76 -7.23 25.98
C GLU A 412 14.67 -6.38 25.30
N ARG A 413 14.90 -5.90 24.07
CA ARG A 413 13.98 -5.02 23.35
C ARG A 413 13.31 -5.72 22.20
N LEU A 414 12.07 -5.33 21.96
CA LEU A 414 11.31 -5.81 20.82
C LEU A 414 11.89 -5.26 19.51
N LEU A 415 12.21 -6.16 18.58
CA LEU A 415 12.67 -5.85 17.21
C LEU A 415 11.53 -5.95 16.19
N GLY A 416 10.60 -6.86 16.42
CA GLY A 416 9.49 -7.10 15.54
C GLY A 416 8.32 -7.81 16.19
N ALA A 417 7.16 -7.67 15.57
CA ALA A 417 5.94 -8.39 15.95
C ALA A 417 5.11 -8.72 14.71
N THR A 418 4.62 -9.95 14.65
CA THR A 418 3.67 -10.42 13.64
C THR A 418 2.46 -11.01 14.33
N LEU A 419 1.27 -10.54 13.93
CA LEU A 419 -0.01 -11.01 14.45
C LEU A 419 -0.89 -11.44 13.26
N VAL A 420 -1.41 -12.63 13.32
CA VAL A 420 -2.36 -13.17 12.33
C VAL A 420 -3.64 -13.54 13.07
N GLY A 421 -4.77 -12.96 12.69
CA GLY A 421 -6.03 -13.23 13.38
C GLY A 421 -7.05 -12.09 13.23
N PRO A 422 -8.19 -12.18 13.91
CA PRO A 422 -9.21 -11.15 13.87
C PRO A 422 -8.71 -9.86 14.55
N GLU A 423 -9.04 -8.71 13.96
CA GLU A 423 -8.74 -7.36 14.49
C GLU A 423 -7.25 -7.08 14.80
N THR A 424 -6.33 -7.89 14.27
CA THR A 424 -4.89 -7.74 14.53
C THR A 424 -4.32 -6.43 14.00
N GLY A 425 -4.94 -5.84 12.98
CA GLY A 425 -4.60 -4.52 12.47
C GLY A 425 -4.68 -3.43 13.55
N GLU A 426 -5.69 -3.46 14.40
CA GLU A 426 -5.86 -2.51 15.53
C GLU A 426 -4.89 -2.85 16.69
N MET A 427 -4.57 -4.12 16.88
CA MET A 427 -3.68 -4.56 17.96
C MET A 427 -2.20 -4.22 17.69
N LEU A 428 -1.80 -4.08 16.43
CA LEU A 428 -0.42 -3.84 16.01
C LEU A 428 0.19 -2.59 16.62
N HIS A 429 -0.62 -1.56 16.90
CA HIS A 429 -0.11 -0.27 17.37
C HIS A 429 0.59 -0.37 18.73
N ALA A 430 0.19 -1.30 19.59
CA ALA A 430 0.87 -1.57 20.86
C ALA A 430 2.34 -1.99 20.63
N ALA A 431 2.59 -2.91 19.69
CA ALA A 431 3.93 -3.32 19.30
C ALA A 431 4.71 -2.16 18.67
N THR A 432 4.07 -1.35 17.81
CA THR A 432 4.69 -0.17 17.21
C THR A 432 5.20 0.81 18.24
N ILE A 433 4.40 1.09 19.29
CA ILE A 433 4.80 1.97 20.40
C ILE A 433 5.96 1.34 21.18
N ALA A 434 5.88 0.05 21.49
CA ALA A 434 6.92 -0.66 22.25
C ALA A 434 8.27 -0.62 21.52
N ILE A 435 8.30 -0.88 20.23
CA ILE A 435 9.52 -0.82 19.40
C ILE A 435 10.03 0.61 19.31
N THR A 436 9.16 1.57 18.96
CA THR A 436 9.56 2.98 18.79
C THR A 436 10.11 3.58 20.08
N ALA A 437 9.50 3.27 21.22
CA ALA A 437 9.93 3.72 22.53
C ALA A 437 11.06 2.85 23.14
N GLN A 438 11.49 1.80 22.43
CA GLN A 438 12.51 0.85 22.87
C GLN A 438 12.21 0.28 24.28
N VAL A 439 10.95 -0.08 24.52
CA VAL A 439 10.49 -0.56 25.83
C VAL A 439 11.07 -1.96 26.09
N PRO A 440 11.79 -2.17 27.23
CA PRO A 440 12.27 -3.51 27.59
C PRO A 440 11.13 -4.50 27.84
N VAL A 441 11.34 -5.77 27.51
CA VAL A 441 10.38 -6.87 27.77
C VAL A 441 9.97 -6.91 29.24
N SER A 442 10.92 -6.71 30.17
CA SER A 442 10.66 -6.62 31.61
C SER A 442 9.66 -5.51 31.98
N THR A 443 9.63 -4.41 31.24
CA THR A 443 8.63 -3.34 31.40
C THR A 443 7.30 -3.71 30.76
N LEU A 444 7.31 -4.35 29.59
CA LEU A 444 6.08 -4.78 28.88
C LEU A 444 5.27 -5.77 29.72
N GLN A 445 5.91 -6.58 30.57
CA GLN A 445 5.24 -7.50 31.51
C GLN A 445 4.30 -6.79 32.49
N HIS A 446 4.46 -5.47 32.69
CA HIS A 446 3.60 -4.65 33.55
C HIS A 446 2.50 -3.92 32.74
N ALA A 447 2.49 -4.04 31.42
CA ALA A 447 1.43 -3.51 30.56
C ALA A 447 0.28 -4.53 30.46
N ILE A 448 -0.62 -4.50 31.43
CA ILE A 448 -1.66 -5.53 31.60
C ILE A 448 -2.81 -5.29 30.64
N PRO A 449 -3.09 -6.21 29.70
CA PRO A 449 -4.27 -6.13 28.83
C PRO A 449 -5.56 -6.35 29.64
N VAL A 450 -6.65 -5.76 29.16
CA VAL A 450 -7.96 -5.91 29.80
C VAL A 450 -8.52 -7.31 29.51
N PHE A 451 -9.06 -7.98 30.52
CA PHE A 451 -9.78 -9.24 30.39
C PHE A 451 -11.29 -9.00 30.18
N PRO A 452 -11.96 -9.72 29.28
CA PRO A 452 -11.42 -10.57 28.23
C PRO A 452 -11.28 -9.80 26.91
N THR A 453 -10.07 -9.68 26.40
CA THR A 453 -9.79 -9.10 25.08
C THR A 453 -8.76 -9.94 24.32
N ALA A 454 -8.75 -9.85 22.97
CA ALA A 454 -7.73 -10.51 22.16
C ALA A 454 -6.30 -10.06 22.48
N SER A 455 -6.15 -8.86 23.06
CA SER A 455 -4.84 -8.35 23.51
C SER A 455 -4.20 -9.17 24.64
N GLU A 456 -4.93 -10.09 25.29
CA GLU A 456 -4.35 -11.02 26.27
C GLU A 456 -3.28 -11.96 25.66
N ILE A 457 -3.22 -12.07 24.32
CA ILE A 457 -2.15 -12.76 23.61
C ILE A 457 -0.76 -12.29 24.07
N TRP A 458 -0.63 -11.01 24.46
CA TRP A 458 0.61 -10.44 24.98
C TRP A 458 1.08 -11.12 26.26
N LEU A 459 0.18 -11.57 27.15
CA LEU A 459 0.55 -12.26 28.39
C LEU A 459 1.27 -13.57 28.08
N GLY A 460 0.68 -14.39 27.21
CA GLY A 460 1.27 -15.67 26.81
C GLY A 460 2.63 -15.51 26.11
N LEU A 461 2.77 -14.48 25.27
CA LEU A 461 4.03 -14.17 24.58
C LEU A 461 5.12 -13.73 25.60
N LEU A 462 4.78 -12.80 26.48
CA LEU A 462 5.74 -12.25 27.47
C LEU A 462 6.14 -13.27 28.55
N GLU A 463 5.24 -14.18 28.94
CA GLU A 463 5.56 -15.29 29.85
C GLU A 463 6.56 -16.28 29.24
N LYS A 464 6.51 -16.50 27.93
CA LYS A 464 7.48 -17.35 27.20
C LYS A 464 8.87 -16.71 27.11
N LEU A 465 8.94 -15.38 27.03
CA LEU A 465 10.19 -14.61 27.02
C LEU A 465 10.83 -14.45 28.41
N ALA A 466 10.07 -14.64 29.49
CA ALA A 466 10.55 -14.54 30.86
C ALA A 466 11.26 -15.81 31.36
N LYS A 467 11.28 -16.87 30.60
CA LYS A 467 11.91 -18.17 30.93
C LYS A 467 13.31 -18.27 30.35
#